data_94da08a06f84abd433cd70e9416a25d9
#
_entry.id   94da08a06f84abd433cd70e9416a25d9
#
_cell.length_a   1.000
_cell.length_b   1.000
_cell.length_c   1.000
_cell.angle_alpha   90.00
_cell.angle_beta   90.00
_cell.angle_gamma   90.00
#
_symmetry.space_group_name_H-M   'P 1'
#
loop_
_entity.id
_entity.type
_entity.pdbx_description
1 polymer ?
#
loop_
_entity_poly.entity_id
_entity_poly.type
_entity_poly.pdbx_seq_one_letter_code
_entity_poly.pdbx_strand_id
1 'polypeptide(L)'
;MSEYDLTDEQIAFEQKLMEGVMPISIGAFLLPMIWGPAHGIWITILYYPAWIFLDNLVYGAVHMPNFMSISFSVIVCVLMVVISLVFARVSNAQALHRTIALGKTKESYIKSEKVWAIVAIVVAIAVIIIATYYNISIRPFV
;
A
#
# COMPACT_ATOMS: atom_id res chain seq x y z
N MET A 1 -26.41 -8.62 20.87
CA MET A 1 -25.07 -8.88 20.34
C MET A 1 -25.22 -9.14 18.86
N SER A 2 -24.59 -8.33 18.03
CA SER A 2 -24.61 -8.58 16.59
C SER A 2 -23.72 -9.78 16.29
N GLU A 3 -24.09 -10.57 15.30
CA GLU A 3 -23.37 -11.77 14.81
C GLU A 3 -21.92 -11.46 14.33
N TYR A 4 -21.53 -10.19 14.35
CA TYR A 4 -20.22 -9.65 13.93
C TYR A 4 -19.32 -9.20 15.07
N ASP A 5 -19.76 -9.26 16.32
CA ASP A 5 -18.92 -8.89 17.45
C ASP A 5 -17.97 -10.05 17.77
N LEU A 6 -16.66 -9.81 17.60
CA LEU A 6 -15.62 -10.76 17.98
C LEU A 6 -15.72 -11.03 19.50
N THR A 7 -15.63 -12.30 19.88
CA THR A 7 -15.55 -12.67 21.29
C THR A 7 -14.23 -12.20 21.89
N ASP A 8 -14.20 -11.98 23.21
CA ASP A 8 -12.97 -11.58 23.92
C ASP A 8 -11.82 -12.58 23.67
N GLU A 9 -12.12 -13.87 23.53
CA GLU A 9 -11.15 -14.91 23.20
C GLU A 9 -10.58 -14.74 21.78
N GLN A 10 -11.41 -14.39 20.81
CA GLN A 10 -10.97 -14.13 19.43
C GLN A 10 -10.09 -12.87 19.39
N ILE A 11 -10.44 -11.82 20.11
CA ILE A 11 -9.64 -10.60 20.20
C ILE A 11 -8.28 -10.91 20.85
N ALA A 12 -8.26 -11.65 21.94
CA ALA A 12 -7.02 -12.05 22.61
C ALA A 12 -6.13 -12.94 21.72
N PHE A 13 -6.75 -13.83 20.94
CA PHE A 13 -6.03 -14.67 19.97
C PHE A 13 -5.38 -13.82 18.87
N GLU A 14 -6.13 -12.87 18.27
CA GLU A 14 -5.62 -11.97 17.25
C GLU A 14 -4.49 -11.09 17.78
N GLN A 15 -4.63 -10.53 18.97
CA GLN A 15 -3.58 -9.75 19.60
C GLN A 15 -2.30 -10.57 19.79
N LYS A 16 -2.39 -11.79 20.28
CA LYS A 16 -1.26 -12.70 20.45
C LYS A 16 -0.64 -13.09 19.11
N LEU A 17 -1.47 -13.29 18.09
CA LEU A 17 -1.01 -13.60 16.73
C LEU A 17 -0.19 -12.47 16.14
N MET A 18 -0.64 -11.23 16.31
CA MET A 18 0.03 -10.03 15.80
C MET A 18 1.20 -9.55 16.68
N GLU A 19 1.41 -10.14 17.85
CA GLU A 19 2.52 -9.79 18.73
C GLU A 19 3.88 -10.00 18.02
N GLY A 20 4.72 -8.95 17.99
CA GLY A 20 6.01 -8.96 17.30
C GLY A 20 5.94 -8.75 15.77
N VAL A 21 4.74 -8.66 15.20
CA VAL A 21 4.53 -8.27 13.80
C VAL A 21 4.41 -6.75 13.73
N MET A 22 5.01 -6.13 12.72
CA MET A 22 4.82 -4.69 12.49
C MET A 22 3.34 -4.39 12.23
N PRO A 23 2.78 -3.31 12.81
CA PRO A 23 1.34 -3.02 12.67
C PRO A 23 0.92 -2.67 11.24
N ILE A 24 1.87 -2.23 10.41
CA ILE A 24 1.67 -1.85 9.01
C ILE A 24 2.74 -2.53 8.17
N SER A 25 2.34 -3.19 7.08
CA SER A 25 3.28 -3.72 6.10
C SER A 25 3.81 -2.58 5.22
N ILE A 26 5.12 -2.34 5.24
CA ILE A 26 5.78 -1.35 4.37
C ILE A 26 5.65 -1.76 2.91
N GLY A 27 5.74 -3.05 2.61
CA GLY A 27 5.54 -3.59 1.25
C GLY A 27 4.14 -3.30 0.72
N ALA A 28 3.13 -3.56 1.54
CA ALA A 28 1.73 -3.27 1.20
C ALA A 28 1.44 -1.77 1.05
N PHE A 29 2.10 -0.93 1.82
CA PHE A 29 1.94 0.52 1.75
C PHE A 29 2.56 1.12 0.49
N LEU A 30 3.82 0.78 0.19
CA LEU A 30 4.59 1.39 -0.90
C LEU A 30 4.31 0.74 -2.27
N LEU A 31 4.11 -0.58 -2.30
CA LEU A 31 3.91 -1.35 -3.54
C LEU A 31 2.68 -2.27 -3.45
N PRO A 32 1.49 -1.75 -3.14
CA PRO A 32 0.30 -2.60 -2.99
C PRO A 32 0.02 -3.44 -4.23
N MET A 33 0.26 -2.91 -5.42
CA MET A 33 0.03 -3.58 -6.70
C MET A 33 0.95 -4.79 -6.97
N ILE A 34 2.08 -4.89 -6.27
CA ILE A 34 3.02 -6.02 -6.39
C ILE A 34 2.92 -6.90 -5.15
N TRP A 35 2.95 -6.29 -3.97
CA TRP A 35 2.88 -6.98 -2.69
C TRP A 35 1.55 -7.75 -2.53
N GLY A 36 0.44 -7.14 -2.92
CA GLY A 36 -0.89 -7.74 -2.79
C GLY A 36 -1.04 -9.06 -3.54
N PRO A 37 -0.81 -9.12 -4.85
CA PRO A 37 -0.85 -10.37 -5.61
C PRO A 37 0.13 -11.43 -5.09
N ALA A 38 1.33 -11.04 -4.65
CA ALA A 38 2.29 -11.95 -4.01
C ALA A 38 1.75 -12.59 -2.73
N HIS A 39 0.84 -11.90 -2.04
CA HIS A 39 0.15 -12.38 -0.84
C HIS A 39 -1.29 -12.86 -1.13
N GLY A 40 -1.69 -12.94 -2.41
CA GLY A 40 -3.00 -13.42 -2.86
C GLY A 40 -4.13 -12.40 -2.77
N ILE A 41 -3.83 -11.14 -2.63
CA ILE A 41 -4.78 -10.04 -2.56
C ILE A 41 -4.81 -9.32 -3.92
N TRP A 42 -5.53 -9.89 -4.88
CA TRP A 42 -5.52 -9.46 -6.29
C TRP A 42 -6.20 -8.12 -6.56
N ILE A 43 -7.11 -7.68 -5.71
CA ILE A 43 -7.80 -6.40 -5.85
C ILE A 43 -6.83 -5.20 -5.88
N THR A 44 -5.63 -5.37 -5.35
CA THR A 44 -4.59 -4.34 -5.33
C THR A 44 -4.04 -3.97 -6.70
N ILE A 45 -4.33 -4.73 -7.75
CA ILE A 45 -4.02 -4.36 -9.13
C ILE A 45 -4.69 -3.01 -9.50
N LEU A 46 -5.81 -2.65 -8.86
CA LEU A 46 -6.48 -1.36 -9.08
C LEU A 46 -5.64 -0.16 -8.63
N TYR A 47 -4.58 -0.36 -7.87
CA TYR A 47 -3.62 0.71 -7.59
C TYR A 47 -2.86 1.20 -8.83
N TYR A 48 -2.68 0.38 -9.87
CA TYR A 48 -2.04 0.82 -11.11
C TYR A 48 -2.78 2.00 -11.76
N PRO A 49 -4.07 1.87 -12.15
CA PRO A 49 -4.81 3.00 -12.72
C PRO A 49 -4.96 4.15 -11.73
N ALA A 50 -5.08 3.88 -10.43
CA ALA A 50 -5.16 4.92 -9.41
C ALA A 50 -3.88 5.77 -9.34
N TRP A 51 -2.71 5.14 -9.39
CA TRP A 51 -1.42 5.84 -9.42
C TRP A 51 -1.23 6.67 -10.71
N ILE A 52 -1.61 6.12 -11.86
CA ILE A 52 -1.57 6.86 -13.14
C ILE A 52 -2.49 8.09 -13.08
N PHE A 53 -3.67 7.92 -12.52
CA PHE A 53 -4.60 9.02 -12.32
C PHE A 53 -4.02 10.11 -11.41
N LEU A 54 -3.43 9.71 -10.29
CA LEU A 54 -2.78 10.62 -9.34
C LEU A 54 -1.61 11.39 -10.00
N ASP A 55 -0.75 10.70 -10.76
CA ASP A 55 0.35 11.32 -11.50
C ASP A 55 -0.16 12.39 -12.47
N ASN A 56 -1.24 12.11 -13.20
CA ASN A 56 -1.87 13.07 -14.11
C ASN A 56 -2.44 14.30 -13.38
N LEU A 57 -3.06 14.08 -12.20
CA LEU A 57 -3.57 15.19 -11.40
C LEU A 57 -2.45 16.10 -10.89
N VAL A 58 -1.38 15.52 -10.36
CA VAL A 58 -0.22 16.27 -9.86
C VAL A 58 0.47 17.00 -11.00
N TYR A 59 0.65 16.35 -12.15
CA TYR A 59 1.21 16.98 -13.34
C TYR A 59 0.38 18.20 -13.78
N GLY A 60 -0.96 18.07 -13.85
CA GLY A 60 -1.86 19.17 -14.19
C GLY A 60 -1.80 20.31 -13.17
N ALA A 61 -1.73 20.01 -11.89
CA ALA A 61 -1.62 21.03 -10.84
C ALA A 61 -0.30 21.82 -10.89
N VAL A 62 0.80 21.18 -11.32
CA VAL A 62 2.12 21.81 -11.46
C VAL A 62 2.20 22.68 -12.73
N HIS A 63 1.66 22.21 -13.88
CA HIS A 63 1.82 22.87 -15.16
C HIS A 63 0.70 23.88 -15.49
N MET A 64 -0.48 23.69 -14.92
CA MET A 64 -1.62 24.62 -15.04
C MET A 64 -2.18 24.95 -13.64
N PRO A 65 -1.38 25.63 -12.80
CA PRO A 65 -1.74 25.88 -11.42
C PRO A 65 -2.96 26.81 -11.33
N ASN A 66 -4.00 26.32 -10.72
CA ASN A 66 -5.15 27.11 -10.30
C ASN A 66 -5.68 26.52 -9.00
N PHE A 67 -6.52 27.29 -8.29
CA PHE A 67 -7.02 26.85 -6.98
C PHE A 67 -7.71 25.49 -7.03
N MET A 68 -8.50 25.22 -8.05
CA MET A 68 -9.24 23.94 -8.19
C MET A 68 -8.29 22.77 -8.46
N SER A 69 -7.33 22.91 -9.39
CA SER A 69 -6.40 21.83 -9.73
C SER A 69 -5.49 21.47 -8.56
N ILE A 70 -4.99 22.48 -7.83
CA ILE A 70 -4.13 22.27 -6.66
C ILE A 70 -4.93 21.62 -5.53
N SER A 71 -6.09 22.17 -5.18
CA SER A 71 -6.92 21.64 -4.09
C SER A 71 -7.37 20.21 -4.35
N PHE A 72 -7.80 19.90 -5.57
CA PHE A 72 -8.23 18.56 -5.93
C PHE A 72 -7.08 17.57 -5.88
N SER A 73 -5.90 17.92 -6.40
CA SER A 73 -4.71 17.09 -6.33
C SER A 73 -4.29 16.80 -4.87
N VAL A 74 -4.30 17.82 -4.00
CA VAL A 74 -3.98 17.64 -2.58
C VAL A 74 -4.96 16.70 -1.90
N ILE A 75 -6.27 16.89 -2.13
CA ILE A 75 -7.31 16.02 -1.54
C ILE A 75 -7.11 14.57 -1.99
N VAL A 76 -6.89 14.33 -3.28
CA VAL A 76 -6.69 12.97 -3.80
C VAL A 76 -5.40 12.34 -3.27
N CYS A 77 -4.31 13.12 -3.18
CA CYS A 77 -3.06 12.64 -2.55
C CYS A 77 -3.28 12.19 -1.09
N VAL A 78 -3.96 13.01 -0.30
CA VAL A 78 -4.26 12.68 1.10
C VAL A 78 -5.13 11.43 1.19
N LEU A 79 -6.18 11.33 0.38
CA LEU A 79 -7.05 10.15 0.32
C LEU A 79 -6.26 8.89 -0.06
N MET A 80 -5.38 8.95 -1.06
CA MET A 80 -4.55 7.82 -1.46
C MET A 80 -3.62 7.37 -0.33
N VAL A 81 -3.01 8.30 0.41
CA VAL A 81 -2.17 7.96 1.57
C VAL A 81 -2.99 7.29 2.66
N VAL A 82 -4.16 7.84 3.01
CA VAL A 82 -5.03 7.26 4.04
C VAL A 82 -5.52 5.86 3.64
N ILE A 83 -6.01 5.70 2.41
CA ILE A 83 -6.45 4.40 1.89
C ILE A 83 -5.30 3.38 1.92
N SER A 84 -4.10 3.78 1.50
CA SER A 84 -2.93 2.90 1.50
C SER A 84 -2.48 2.51 2.92
N LEU A 85 -2.58 3.42 3.91
CA LEU A 85 -2.29 3.10 5.31
C LEU A 85 -3.29 2.11 5.89
N VAL A 86 -4.59 2.35 5.67
CA VAL A 86 -5.64 1.43 6.12
C VAL A 86 -5.48 0.07 5.46
N PHE A 87 -5.27 0.04 4.15
CA PHE A 87 -5.01 -1.19 3.41
C PHE A 87 -3.78 -1.93 3.97
N ALA A 88 -2.64 -1.25 4.14
CA ALA A 88 -1.40 -1.86 4.63
C ALA A 88 -1.54 -2.43 6.04
N ARG A 89 -2.42 -1.86 6.87
CA ARG A 89 -2.73 -2.40 8.19
C ARG A 89 -3.61 -3.65 8.12
N VAL A 90 -4.71 -3.57 7.38
CA VAL A 90 -5.69 -4.68 7.27
C VAL A 90 -5.09 -5.87 6.52
N SER A 91 -4.44 -5.62 5.39
CA SER A 91 -3.86 -6.68 4.56
C SER A 91 -2.70 -7.40 5.23
N ASN A 92 -1.98 -6.74 6.15
CA ASN A 92 -0.90 -7.35 6.92
C ASN A 92 -1.41 -8.52 7.78
N ALA A 93 -2.53 -8.34 8.48
CA ALA A 93 -3.17 -9.41 9.24
C ALA A 93 -3.67 -10.54 8.32
N GLN A 94 -4.31 -10.21 7.21
CA GLN A 94 -4.78 -11.21 6.24
C GLN A 94 -3.63 -12.03 5.64
N ALA A 95 -2.51 -11.39 5.32
CA ALA A 95 -1.32 -12.06 4.78
C ALA A 95 -0.68 -13.00 5.81
N LEU A 96 -0.65 -12.61 7.09
CA LEU A 96 -0.19 -13.47 8.17
C LEU A 96 -1.08 -14.70 8.33
N HIS A 97 -2.40 -14.52 8.39
CA HIS A 97 -3.36 -15.63 8.46
C HIS A 97 -3.20 -16.61 7.30
N ARG A 98 -3.07 -16.08 6.09
CA ARG A 98 -2.82 -16.91 4.91
C ARG A 98 -1.49 -17.67 5.00
N THR A 99 -0.44 -17.03 5.47
CA THR A 99 0.89 -17.66 5.64
C THR A 99 0.80 -18.86 6.57
N ILE A 100 0.08 -18.71 7.69
CA ILE A 100 -0.14 -19.80 8.65
C ILE A 100 -1.03 -20.89 8.05
N ALA A 101 -2.08 -20.52 7.34
CA ALA A 101 -2.96 -21.48 6.66
C ALA A 101 -2.23 -22.31 5.60
N LEU A 102 -1.16 -21.77 5.01
CA LEU A 102 -0.27 -22.48 4.08
C LEU A 102 0.81 -23.33 4.80
N GLY A 103 0.73 -23.50 6.12
CA GLY A 103 1.64 -24.31 6.91
C GLY A 103 3.00 -23.66 7.20
N LYS A 104 3.14 -22.36 6.96
CA LYS A 104 4.36 -21.60 7.29
C LYS A 104 4.26 -21.00 8.69
N THR A 105 5.40 -20.59 9.24
CA THR A 105 5.47 -20.02 10.59
C THR A 105 5.34 -18.49 10.56
N LYS A 106 4.97 -17.91 11.71
CA LYS A 106 4.95 -16.46 11.94
C LYS A 106 6.32 -15.83 11.73
N GLU A 107 7.37 -16.49 12.19
CA GLU A 107 8.77 -16.06 12.04
C GLU A 107 9.17 -15.97 10.56
N SER A 108 8.72 -16.94 9.75
CA SER A 108 8.91 -16.92 8.30
C SER A 108 8.23 -15.70 7.66
N TYR A 109 7.02 -15.38 8.11
CA TYR A 109 6.30 -14.19 7.66
C TYR A 109 7.05 -12.90 8.01
N ILE A 110 7.45 -12.73 9.27
CA ILE A 110 8.21 -11.55 9.73
C ILE A 110 9.51 -11.38 8.93
N LYS A 111 10.23 -12.47 8.67
CA LYS A 111 11.46 -12.42 7.86
C LYS A 111 11.16 -11.99 6.42
N SER A 112 10.11 -12.51 5.82
CA SER A 112 9.64 -12.12 4.47
C SER A 112 9.27 -10.65 4.41
N GLU A 113 8.52 -10.14 5.39
CA GLU A 113 8.12 -8.74 5.44
C GLU A 113 9.29 -7.76 5.56
N LYS A 114 10.36 -8.13 6.26
CA LYS A 114 11.60 -7.33 6.28
C LYS A 114 12.23 -7.23 4.90
N VAL A 115 12.25 -8.31 4.13
CA VAL A 115 12.75 -8.30 2.74
C VAL A 115 11.83 -7.46 1.85
N TRP A 116 10.51 -7.62 1.98
CA TRP A 116 9.54 -6.82 1.25
C TRP A 116 9.66 -5.33 1.55
N ALA A 117 9.93 -4.95 2.80
CA ALA A 117 10.15 -3.56 3.18
C ALA A 117 11.34 -2.94 2.44
N ILE A 118 12.46 -3.65 2.39
CA ILE A 118 13.67 -3.18 1.68
C ILE A 118 13.41 -3.07 0.18
N VAL A 119 12.85 -4.12 -0.42
CA VAL A 119 12.51 -4.14 -1.86
C VAL A 119 11.54 -3.02 -2.20
N ALA A 120 10.49 -2.83 -1.40
CA ALA A 120 9.49 -1.80 -1.62
C ALA A 120 10.08 -0.38 -1.56
N ILE A 121 10.96 -0.11 -0.60
CA ILE A 121 11.63 1.19 -0.50
C ILE A 121 12.50 1.44 -1.73
N VAL A 122 13.33 0.49 -2.13
CA VAL A 122 14.21 0.62 -3.30
C VAL A 122 13.41 0.83 -4.58
N VAL A 123 12.37 0.02 -4.81
CA VAL A 123 11.52 0.13 -6.00
C VAL A 123 10.72 1.43 -5.99
N ALA A 124 10.17 1.86 -4.84
CA ALA A 124 9.43 3.12 -4.74
C ALA A 124 10.33 4.32 -5.07
N ILE A 125 11.56 4.36 -4.57
CA ILE A 125 12.54 5.40 -4.91
C ILE A 125 12.83 5.39 -6.42
N ALA A 126 13.08 4.23 -7.01
CA ALA A 126 13.34 4.10 -8.44
C ALA A 126 12.14 4.58 -9.29
N VAL A 127 10.92 4.20 -8.92
CA VAL A 127 9.69 4.65 -9.61
C VAL A 127 9.51 6.15 -9.51
N ILE A 128 9.73 6.76 -8.34
CA ILE A 128 9.65 8.22 -8.16
C ILE A 128 10.66 8.93 -9.06
N ILE A 129 11.90 8.46 -9.10
CA ILE A 129 12.94 9.04 -9.97
C ILE A 129 12.55 8.95 -11.45
N ILE A 130 12.10 7.77 -11.90
CA ILE A 130 11.69 7.53 -13.28
C ILE A 130 10.47 8.39 -13.65
N ALA A 131 9.44 8.43 -12.81
CA ALA A 131 8.24 9.22 -13.03
C ALA A 131 8.56 10.72 -13.08
N THR A 132 9.42 11.20 -12.19
CA THR A 132 9.85 12.60 -12.16
C THR A 132 10.63 12.95 -13.44
N TYR A 133 11.58 12.11 -13.83
CA TYR A 133 12.34 12.29 -15.07
C TYR A 133 11.41 12.31 -16.29
N TYR A 134 10.48 11.37 -16.39
CA TYR A 134 9.48 11.32 -17.46
C TYR A 134 8.65 12.60 -17.51
N ASN A 135 8.10 13.03 -16.39
CA ASN A 135 7.22 14.20 -16.32
C ASN A 135 7.93 15.53 -16.63
N ILE A 136 9.23 15.63 -16.33
CA ILE A 136 10.01 16.85 -16.57
C ILE A 136 10.64 16.86 -17.97
N SER A 137 11.20 15.72 -18.41
CA SER A 137 12.09 15.67 -19.57
C SER A 137 11.47 15.06 -20.83
N ILE A 138 10.39 14.27 -20.72
CA ILE A 138 9.80 13.56 -21.84
C ILE A 138 8.39 14.06 -22.13
N ARG A 139 7.52 14.06 -21.14
CA ARG A 139 6.11 14.38 -21.28
C ARG A 139 5.80 15.75 -21.90
N PRO A 140 6.55 16.85 -21.63
CA PRO A 140 6.30 18.15 -22.26
C PRO A 140 6.49 18.17 -23.78
N PHE A 141 7.16 17.17 -24.34
CA PHE A 141 7.51 17.09 -25.77
C PHE A 141 6.70 16.02 -26.52
N VAL A 142 5.82 15.31 -25.84
CA VAL A 142 4.96 14.26 -26.41
C VAL A 142 3.52 14.72 -26.44
#